data_0fe0ee986a06205794304863864031b0
#
_entry.id   0fe0ee986a06205794304863864031b0
#
_cell.length_a   1.000
_cell.length_b   1.000
_cell.length_c   1.000
_cell.angle_alpha   90.00
_cell.angle_beta   90.00
_cell.angle_gamma   90.00
#
_symmetry.space_group_name_H-M   'P 1'
#
loop_
_entity.id
_entity.type
_entity.pdbx_description
1 polymer ?
#
loop_
_entity_poly.entity_id
_entity_poly.type
_entity_poly.pdbx_seq_one_letter_code
_entity_poly.pdbx_strand_id
1 'polypeptide(L)' 'HQGKGYGRMLLKHLLRIAIANNCDICSLEVRPSNQIAINLYESLGFEKLRIRKDYYADNHEDAIEMIRLIGGLNEEDFGY' A
#
# COMPACT_ATOMS: atom_id res chain seq x y z
N HIS A 1 16.16 -3.87 10.26
CA HIS A 1 16.58 -3.26 9.84
C HIS A 1 16.41 -3.01 8.45
N GLN A 2 17.03 -3.20 7.88
CA GLN A 2 17.10 -2.97 6.49
C GLN A 2 15.84 -3.32 5.73
N GLY A 3 15.02 -4.19 6.23
CA GLY A 3 13.79 -4.56 5.56
C GLY A 3 12.83 -3.40 5.35
N LYS A 4 12.78 -2.47 6.31
CA LYS A 4 11.86 -1.33 6.22
C LYS A 4 12.23 -0.40 5.08
N GLY A 5 13.50 -0.07 4.93
CA GLY A 5 13.95 0.80 3.86
C GLY A 5 13.71 0.20 2.50
N TYR A 6 13.96 -1.10 2.38
CA TYR A 6 13.78 -1.80 1.12
C TYR A 6 12.31 -1.85 0.72
N GLY A 7 11.43 -2.14 1.69
CA GLY A 7 9.99 -2.20 1.41
C GLY A 7 9.45 -0.87 0.93
N ARG A 8 9.90 0.23 1.56
CA ARG A 8 9.46 1.56 1.14
C ARG A 8 9.94 1.87 -0.27
N MET A 9 11.18 1.55 -0.61
CA MET A 9 11.70 1.77 -1.94
C MET A 9 10.92 0.99 -2.98
N LEU A 10 10.64 -0.27 -2.69
CA LEU A 10 9.92 -1.13 -3.62
C LEU A 10 8.51 -0.60 -3.87
N LEU A 11 7.81 -0.20 -2.82
CA LEU A 11 6.45 0.30 -2.98
C LEU A 11 6.42 1.62 -3.73
N LYS A 12 7.36 2.52 -3.48
CA LYS A 12 7.46 3.76 -4.24
C LYS A 12 7.68 3.47 -5.72
N HIS A 13 8.53 2.48 -6.03
CA HIS A 13 8.79 2.11 -7.40
C HIS A 13 7.52 1.59 -8.08
N LEU A 14 6.75 0.75 -7.37
CA LEU A 14 5.50 0.23 -7.90
C LEU A 14 4.48 1.33 -8.15
N LEU A 15 4.40 2.31 -7.25
CA LEU A 15 3.51 3.44 -7.43
C LEU A 15 3.89 4.26 -8.67
N ARG A 16 5.18 4.45 -8.90
CA ARG A 16 5.63 5.16 -10.10
C ARG A 16 5.25 4.42 -11.36
N ILE A 17 5.38 3.09 -11.37
CA ILE A 17 4.96 2.29 -12.51
C ILE A 17 3.46 2.44 -12.74
N ALA A 18 2.67 2.40 -11.68
CA ALA A 18 1.23 2.54 -11.80
C ALA A 18 0.86 3.90 -12.37
N ILE A 19 1.51 4.97 -11.92
CA ILE A 19 1.26 6.31 -12.44
C ILE A 19 1.63 6.39 -13.92
N ALA A 20 2.77 5.82 -14.28
CA ALA A 20 3.21 5.82 -15.68
C ALA A 20 2.23 5.07 -16.58
N ASN A 21 1.48 4.12 -16.03
CA ASN A 21 0.48 3.38 -16.78
C ASN A 21 -0.92 3.95 -16.62
N ASN A 22 -1.03 5.18 -16.11
CA ASN A 22 -2.31 5.91 -15.98
C ASN A 22 -3.31 5.22 -15.08
N CYS A 23 -2.87 4.53 -14.07
CA CYS A 23 -3.75 3.97 -13.06
C CYS A 23 -4.30 5.09 -12.19
N ASP A 24 -5.57 4.98 -11.80
CA ASP A 24 -6.21 5.99 -10.96
C ASP A 24 -6.14 5.62 -9.49
N ILE A 25 -6.11 4.33 -9.17
CA ILE A 25 -6.16 3.83 -7.80
C ILE A 25 -5.15 2.72 -7.63
N CYS A 26 -4.50 2.71 -6.49
CA CYS A 26 -3.65 1.61 -6.08
C CYS A 26 -4.25 1.04 -4.79
N SER A 27 -4.46 -0.28 -4.72
CA SER A 27 -5.05 -0.89 -3.54
C SER A 27 -4.24 -2.11 -3.11
N LEU A 28 -4.35 -2.42 -1.82
CA LEU A 28 -3.68 -3.58 -1.26
C LEU A 28 -4.45 -4.06 -0.03
N GLU A 29 -4.15 -5.28 0.40
CA GLU A 29 -4.71 -5.85 1.62
C GLU A 29 -3.57 -6.09 2.60
N VAL A 30 -3.84 -5.86 3.88
CA VAL A 30 -2.84 -6.06 4.92
C VAL A 30 -3.52 -6.68 6.14
N ARG A 31 -2.78 -7.53 6.85
CA ARG A 31 -3.29 -8.14 8.09
C ARG A 31 -3.33 -7.08 9.18
N PRO A 32 -4.42 -7.02 9.98
CA PRO A 32 -4.47 -6.08 11.10
C PRO A 32 -3.31 -6.26 12.08
N SER A 33 -2.79 -7.48 12.18
CA SER A 33 -1.66 -7.76 13.08
C SER A 33 -0.34 -7.22 12.56
N ASN A 34 -0.27 -6.83 11.28
CA ASN A 34 0.98 -6.37 10.68
C ASN A 34 1.09 -4.85 10.77
N GLN A 35 1.34 -4.35 11.99
CA GLN A 35 1.36 -2.91 12.23
C GLN A 35 2.50 -2.21 11.48
N ILE A 36 3.60 -2.91 11.30
CA ILE A 36 4.75 -2.35 10.56
C ILE A 36 4.34 -2.03 9.13
N ALA A 37 3.65 -2.96 8.47
CA ALA A 37 3.19 -2.74 7.10
C ALA A 37 2.14 -1.64 7.04
N ILE A 38 1.21 -1.62 7.98
CA ILE A 38 0.17 -0.58 8.02
C ILE A 38 0.81 0.79 8.13
N ASN A 39 1.78 0.93 9.03
CA ASN A 39 2.47 2.21 9.20
C ASN A 39 3.21 2.63 7.93
N LEU A 40 3.83 1.67 7.25
CA LEU A 40 4.52 1.95 6.01
C LEU A 40 3.55 2.46 4.95
N TYR A 41 2.41 1.78 4.77
CA TYR A 41 1.45 2.17 3.76
C TYR A 41 0.85 3.53 4.08
N GLU A 42 0.52 3.78 5.34
CA GLU A 42 -0.01 5.08 5.74
C GLU A 42 1.01 6.19 5.47
N SER A 43 2.29 5.93 5.72
CA SER A 43 3.33 6.92 5.47
C SER A 43 3.47 7.24 3.98
N LEU A 44 2.99 6.36 3.11
CA LEU A 44 3.02 6.55 1.67
C LEU A 44 1.68 6.99 1.12
N GLY A 45 0.76 7.41 2.00
CA GLY A 45 -0.49 8.01 1.58
C GLY A 45 -1.64 7.07 1.40
N PHE A 46 -1.49 5.81 1.75
CA PHE A 46 -2.61 4.87 1.71
C PHE A 46 -3.53 5.11 2.89
N GLU A 47 -4.82 4.92 2.67
CA GLU A 47 -5.84 5.07 3.70
C GLU A 47 -6.66 3.80 3.80
N LYS A 48 -7.16 3.51 4.99
CA LYS A 48 -7.99 2.33 5.22
C LYS A 48 -9.34 2.57 4.55
N LEU A 49 -9.78 1.59 3.75
CA LEU A 49 -11.05 1.69 3.05
C LEU A 49 -12.10 0.81 3.71
N ARG A 50 -11.78 -0.46 3.98
CA ARG A 50 -12.75 -1.39 4.54
C ARG A 50 -12.04 -2.59 5.14
N ILE A 51 -12.82 -3.41 5.87
CA ILE A 51 -12.36 -4.68 6.44
C ILE A 51 -12.95 -5.80 5.59
N ARG A 52 -12.10 -6.73 5.16
CA ARG A 52 -12.56 -7.93 4.47
C ARG A 52 -12.48 -9.09 5.46
N LYS A 53 -13.62 -9.64 5.83
CA LYS A 53 -13.68 -10.66 6.88
C LYS A 53 -13.10 -11.99 6.42
N ASP A 54 -12.38 -12.66 7.33
CA ASP A 54 -11.81 -13.99 7.10
C ASP A 54 -11.03 -14.10 5.79
N TYR A 55 -10.30 -13.03 5.45
CA TYR A 55 -9.65 -12.95 4.17
C TYR A 55 -8.48 -13.93 4.04
N TYR A 56 -7.70 -14.09 5.11
CA TYR A 56 -6.53 -14.98 5.10
C TYR A 56 -6.93 -16.36 5.59
N ALA A 57 -6.72 -17.37 4.74
CA ALA A 57 -7.19 -18.73 5.04
C ALA A 57 -6.42 -19.42 6.16
N ASP A 58 -5.18 -19.01 6.38
CA ASP A 58 -4.31 -19.72 7.32
C ASP A 58 -4.77 -19.58 8.78
N ASN A 59 -5.23 -18.40 9.17
CA ASN A 59 -5.67 -18.17 10.56
C ASN A 59 -6.99 -17.43 10.64
N HIS A 60 -7.69 -17.32 9.52
CA HIS A 60 -8.99 -16.63 9.43
C HIS A 60 -8.91 -15.17 9.86
N GLU A 61 -7.74 -14.56 9.74
CA GLU A 61 -7.60 -13.16 10.07
C GLU A 61 -8.27 -12.31 9.00
N ASP A 62 -8.88 -11.20 9.42
CA ASP A 62 -9.46 -10.25 8.49
C ASP A 62 -8.34 -9.56 7.71
N ALA A 63 -8.71 -8.93 6.62
CA ALA A 63 -7.78 -8.04 5.90
C ALA A 63 -8.30 -6.62 5.98
N ILE A 64 -7.36 -5.68 6.15
CA ILE A 64 -7.67 -4.27 5.98
C ILE A 64 -7.33 -3.92 4.53
N GLU A 65 -8.33 -3.49 3.79
CA GLU A 65 -8.08 -3.00 2.43
C GLU A 65 -7.70 -1.53 2.51
N MET A 66 -6.54 -1.20 1.95
CA MET A 66 -6.05 0.19 1.94
C MET A 66 -5.93 0.65 0.51
N ILE A 67 -6.22 1.92 0.28
CA ILE A 67 -6.15 2.49 -1.06
C ILE A 67 -5.39 3.80 -1.06
N ARG A 68 -4.82 4.10 -2.22
CA ARG A 68 -4.29 5.42 -2.50
C ARG A 68 -4.79 5.86 -3.87
N LEU A 69 -5.37 7.04 -3.92
CA LEU A 69 -5.78 7.64 -5.18
C LEU A 69 -4.57 8.28 -5.83
N ILE A 70 -4.24 7.86 -7.04
CA ILE A 70 -3.04 8.32 -7.73
C ILE A 70 -3.33 8.95 -9.09
N GLY A 71 -4.60 9.05 -9.46
CA GLY A 71 -4.98 9.72 -10.70
C GLY A 71 -4.56 11.18 -10.66
N GLY A 72 -3.90 11.62 -11.71
CA GLY A 72 -3.43 13.00 -11.79
C GLY A 72 -2.10 13.29 -11.14
N LEU A 73 -1.50 12.30 -10.47
CA LEU A 73 -0.18 12.47 -9.88
C LEU A 73 0.91 12.22 -10.91
N ASN A 74 2.07 12.78 -10.68
CA ASN A 74 3.27 12.54 -11.49
C ASN A 74 4.25 11.66 -10.74
N GLU A 75 5.14 11.00 -11.49
CA GLU A 75 6.18 10.19 -10.86
C GLU A 75 7.01 11.00 -9.88
N GLU A 76 7.22 12.29 -10.16
CA GLU A 76 7.99 13.18 -9.32
C GLU A 76 7.39 13.39 -7.94
N ASP A 77 6.08 13.18 -7.81
CA ASP A 77 5.39 13.38 -6.53
C ASP A 77 5.84 12.39 -5.46
N PHE A 78 6.54 11.33 -5.87
CA PHE A 78 7.03 10.33 -4.93
C PHE A 78 8.52 10.49 -4.66
N GLY A 79 9.13 11.58 -5.12
CA GLY A 79 10.42 12.02 -4.68
C GLY A 79 11.56 11.02 -4.83
N TYR A 80 12.36 11.26 -5.75
CA TYR A 80 13.65 10.61 -5.83
C TYR A 80 14.70 11.68 -5.83
#